data_37b1e09b1cbd12a64264914a5d327e2f
#
_entry.id   37b1e09b1cbd12a64264914a5d327e2f
#
_cell.length_a   1.000
_cell.length_b   1.000
_cell.length_c   1.000
_cell.angle_alpha   90.00
_cell.angle_beta   90.00
_cell.angle_gamma   90.00
#
_symmetry.space_group_name_H-M   'P 1'
#
loop_
_entity.id
_entity.type
_entity.pdbx_description
1 polymer ?
#
loop_
_entity_poly.entity_id
_entity_poly.type
_entity_poly.pdbx_seq_one_letter_code
_entity_poly.pdbx_strand_id
1 'polypeptide(L)'
;DLFELPISPRFVVSGEISCIYKQDGKVRKVHNVILLPSLDAAERLSFKLETIGNIRSDGRPILGLSSKDLLAITLDVCPEVIFIPAHIWTPHFSLFGAFSGFECLEECFGDLSPHIRALETGLSSDPLMNRRVPMLDGYTMVSNSDAHSPAKLGRESNLIAAELSYPALKRALETGEGFAGTLEFYPEEGKYHLDGHRNCRLCLTPQETEKYGGKCPVCGKKITVGVLHRLEQLASRPEDFVPENAKPFEHLMPLPEVIGASLGISSGGSRAERLYLKLLQELGTEAHILREVSYGDIESVGGDRLAEGIRRLREGRVIKSAGYDGEYGKIALFTPGELKNASGQLSFLNEVAAGAAVPLRPSASESAPLSPKEGGEAERDAVPRQR
;
A
#
# COMPACT_ATOMS: atom_id res chain seq x y z
N ASP A 1 -21.70 -16.70 23.19
CA ASP A 1 -20.28 -16.47 23.59
C ASP A 1 -19.36 -16.73 22.40
N LEU A 2 -19.23 -15.72 21.52
CA LEU A 2 -18.32 -15.75 20.37
C LEU A 2 -16.83 -15.64 20.79
N PHE A 3 -16.58 -15.38 22.06
CA PHE A 3 -15.22 -15.23 22.61
C PHE A 3 -14.59 -16.52 23.10
N GLU A 4 -15.31 -17.62 23.11
CA GLU A 4 -14.86 -18.95 23.62
C GLU A 4 -14.45 -19.94 22.51
N LEU A 5 -14.43 -19.55 21.25
CA LEU A 5 -13.79 -20.40 20.25
C LEU A 5 -12.28 -20.27 20.44
N PRO A 6 -11.57 -21.30 20.91
CA PRO A 6 -10.12 -21.29 20.95
C PRO A 6 -9.61 -21.42 19.51
N ILE A 7 -9.74 -20.37 18.73
CA ILE A 7 -9.07 -20.28 17.43
C ILE A 7 -7.59 -20.12 17.75
N SER A 8 -6.92 -21.25 17.90
CA SER A 8 -5.47 -21.24 17.95
C SER A 8 -4.96 -20.72 16.61
N PRO A 9 -4.21 -19.60 16.57
CA PRO A 9 -3.67 -19.08 15.34
C PRO A 9 -2.80 -20.15 14.67
N ARG A 10 -2.87 -20.22 13.33
CA ARG A 10 -1.98 -21.06 12.52
C ARG A 10 -0.97 -20.17 11.84
N PHE A 11 0.23 -20.69 11.68
CA PHE A 11 1.33 -20.00 11.01
C PHE A 11 1.68 -20.73 9.72
N VAL A 12 1.89 -19.95 8.66
CA VAL A 12 2.43 -20.43 7.39
C VAL A 12 3.87 -19.93 7.29
N VAL A 13 4.78 -20.81 6.91
CA VAL A 13 6.16 -20.43 6.68
C VAL A 13 6.23 -19.58 5.43
N SER A 14 6.78 -18.39 5.56
CA SER A 14 6.92 -17.46 4.43
C SER A 14 8.23 -16.69 4.49
N GLY A 15 8.63 -16.18 3.33
CA GLY A 15 9.75 -15.28 3.18
C GLY A 15 9.58 -14.41 1.95
N GLU A 16 10.24 -13.27 1.92
CA GLU A 16 10.26 -12.36 0.78
C GLU A 16 11.68 -12.25 0.24
N ILE A 17 11.84 -12.40 -1.07
CA ILE A 17 13.13 -12.30 -1.78
C ILE A 17 13.09 -11.13 -2.74
N SER A 18 14.11 -10.28 -2.69
CA SER A 18 14.35 -9.19 -3.62
C SER A 18 15.22 -9.66 -4.78
N CYS A 19 14.68 -9.68 -5.99
CA CYS A 19 15.41 -10.00 -7.22
C CYS A 19 15.89 -8.71 -7.90
N ILE A 20 17.22 -8.57 -8.11
CA ILE A 20 17.80 -7.43 -8.84
C ILE A 20 18.69 -7.97 -9.95
N TYR A 21 18.30 -7.75 -11.20
CA TYR A 21 18.98 -8.32 -12.36
C TYR A 21 18.85 -7.41 -13.59
N LYS A 22 19.57 -7.75 -14.66
CA LYS A 22 19.44 -7.08 -15.97
C LYS A 22 18.67 -7.98 -16.92
N GLN A 23 17.65 -7.39 -17.58
CA GLN A 23 16.91 -8.02 -18.65
C GLN A 23 16.55 -6.96 -19.70
N ASP A 24 16.77 -7.27 -20.98
CA ASP A 24 16.48 -6.39 -22.14
C ASP A 24 17.09 -4.99 -22.01
N GLY A 25 18.33 -4.93 -21.49
CA GLY A 25 19.05 -3.68 -21.28
C GLY A 25 18.59 -2.82 -20.11
N LYS A 26 17.54 -3.25 -19.36
CA LYS A 26 17.01 -2.56 -18.18
C LYS A 26 17.41 -3.27 -16.89
N VAL A 27 17.57 -2.52 -15.81
CA VAL A 27 17.67 -3.09 -14.46
C VAL A 27 16.26 -3.38 -13.97
N ARG A 28 15.97 -4.64 -13.73
CA ARG A 28 14.72 -5.12 -13.15
C ARG A 28 14.90 -5.30 -11.64
N LYS A 29 13.87 -4.95 -10.89
CA LYS A 29 13.81 -5.10 -9.43
C LYS A 29 12.42 -5.55 -9.06
N VAL A 30 12.30 -6.76 -8.53
CA VAL A 30 11.02 -7.38 -8.17
C VAL A 30 11.15 -8.06 -6.82
N HIS A 31 10.18 -7.84 -5.96
CA HIS A 31 10.01 -8.60 -4.73
C HIS A 31 9.04 -9.75 -4.95
N ASN A 32 9.33 -10.87 -4.33
CA ASN A 32 8.52 -12.07 -4.45
C ASN A 32 8.32 -12.68 -3.06
N VAL A 33 7.07 -12.84 -2.66
CA VAL A 33 6.68 -13.57 -1.46
C VAL A 33 6.56 -15.05 -1.79
N ILE A 34 7.13 -15.87 -0.94
CA ILE A 34 7.16 -17.33 -1.07
C ILE A 34 6.53 -17.93 0.18
N LEU A 35 5.44 -18.69 0.04
CA LEU A 35 4.84 -19.46 1.13
C LEU A 35 5.16 -20.93 0.94
N LEU A 36 5.50 -21.59 2.03
CA LEU A 36 5.95 -22.97 2.02
C LEU A 36 5.13 -23.84 2.98
N PRO A 37 4.91 -25.12 2.66
CA PRO A 37 4.07 -26.01 3.47
C PRO A 37 4.70 -26.42 4.79
N SER A 38 6.03 -26.30 4.93
CA SER A 38 6.75 -26.77 6.12
C SER A 38 8.08 -26.07 6.32
N LEU A 39 8.61 -26.15 7.53
CA LEU A 39 9.97 -25.70 7.86
C LEU A 39 11.05 -26.48 7.09
N ASP A 40 10.84 -27.78 6.85
CA ASP A 40 11.77 -28.61 6.04
C ASP A 40 11.87 -28.07 4.60
N ALA A 41 10.74 -27.70 3.98
CA ALA A 41 10.75 -27.08 2.66
C ALA A 41 11.49 -25.74 2.67
N ALA A 42 11.31 -24.93 3.73
CA ALA A 42 12.00 -23.65 3.90
C ALA A 42 13.52 -23.85 4.08
N GLU A 43 13.91 -24.82 4.88
CA GLU A 43 15.33 -25.15 5.09
C GLU A 43 16.00 -25.57 3.78
N ARG A 44 15.38 -26.49 3.02
CA ARG A 44 15.91 -26.93 1.71
C ARG A 44 16.03 -25.74 0.73
N LEU A 45 15.03 -24.88 0.66
CA LEU A 45 15.08 -23.68 -0.18
C LEU A 45 16.19 -22.74 0.28
N SER A 46 16.32 -22.51 1.58
CA SER A 46 17.37 -21.67 2.15
C SER A 46 18.77 -22.18 1.79
N PHE A 47 19.04 -23.49 1.95
CA PHE A 47 20.31 -24.08 1.53
C PHE A 47 20.59 -23.86 0.05
N LYS A 48 19.58 -24.03 -0.80
CA LYS A 48 19.71 -23.80 -2.24
C LYS A 48 20.05 -22.34 -2.55
N LEU A 49 19.34 -21.39 -1.95
CA LEU A 49 19.56 -19.95 -2.16
C LEU A 49 20.90 -19.47 -1.60
N GLU A 50 21.40 -20.05 -0.49
CA GLU A 50 22.73 -19.75 0.07
C GLU A 50 23.87 -20.08 -0.91
N THR A 51 23.69 -21.04 -1.80
CA THR A 51 24.69 -21.33 -2.85
C THR A 51 24.74 -20.25 -3.94
N ILE A 52 23.73 -19.39 -4.02
CA ILE A 52 23.57 -18.36 -5.05
C ILE A 52 23.97 -16.98 -4.50
N GLY A 53 23.62 -16.70 -3.24
CA GLY A 53 23.91 -15.42 -2.63
C GLY A 53 23.70 -15.40 -1.12
N ASN A 54 24.02 -14.26 -0.50
CA ASN A 54 23.86 -14.10 0.94
C ASN A 54 22.38 -13.86 1.32
N ILE A 55 21.77 -14.85 1.96
CA ILE A 55 20.39 -14.75 2.46
C ILE A 55 20.31 -14.42 3.95
N ARG A 56 21.45 -14.16 4.63
CA ARG A 56 21.53 -13.94 6.09
C ARG A 56 21.71 -12.48 6.47
N SER A 57 21.84 -11.59 5.49
CA SER A 57 22.19 -10.18 5.75
C SER A 57 21.00 -9.31 6.12
N ASP A 58 19.79 -9.71 5.77
CA ASP A 58 18.55 -8.96 5.95
C ASP A 58 17.36 -9.92 6.05
N GLY A 59 16.27 -9.48 6.65
CA GLY A 59 14.99 -10.20 6.67
C GLY A 59 14.39 -10.39 5.27
N ARG A 60 14.77 -9.56 4.30
CA ARG A 60 14.45 -9.69 2.87
C ARG A 60 15.74 -9.72 2.05
N PRO A 61 16.31 -10.91 1.79
CA PRO A 61 17.56 -11.04 1.05
C PRO A 61 17.47 -10.49 -0.37
N ILE A 62 18.56 -9.87 -0.82
CA ILE A 62 18.72 -9.37 -2.19
C ILE A 62 19.59 -10.35 -2.97
N LEU A 63 19.02 -10.91 -4.04
CA LEU A 63 19.71 -11.84 -4.92
C LEU A 63 19.87 -11.26 -6.34
N GLY A 64 21.04 -11.45 -6.93
CA GLY A 64 21.33 -11.16 -8.34
C GLY A 64 20.72 -12.19 -9.31
N LEU A 65 19.47 -12.58 -9.06
CA LEU A 65 18.75 -13.66 -9.72
C LEU A 65 17.48 -13.09 -10.36
N SER A 66 17.08 -13.62 -11.53
CA SER A 66 15.80 -13.23 -12.10
C SER A 66 14.63 -13.81 -11.29
N SER A 67 13.48 -13.14 -11.31
CA SER A 67 12.26 -13.68 -10.65
C SER A 67 11.85 -15.01 -11.26
N LYS A 68 12.08 -15.20 -12.58
CA LYS A 68 11.85 -16.48 -13.26
C LYS A 68 12.75 -17.58 -12.72
N ASP A 69 14.05 -17.33 -12.56
CA ASP A 69 14.99 -18.31 -12.04
C ASP A 69 14.70 -18.62 -10.56
N LEU A 70 14.31 -17.61 -9.77
CA LEU A 70 13.88 -17.82 -8.40
C LEU A 70 12.65 -18.74 -8.33
N LEU A 71 11.65 -18.50 -9.18
CA LEU A 71 10.47 -19.35 -9.29
C LEU A 71 10.85 -20.80 -9.70
N ALA A 72 11.71 -20.96 -10.72
CA ALA A 72 12.18 -22.27 -11.15
C ALA A 72 12.86 -23.05 -10.01
N ILE A 73 13.78 -22.41 -9.28
CA ILE A 73 14.47 -23.00 -8.13
C ILE A 73 13.48 -23.39 -7.04
N THR A 74 12.52 -22.51 -6.78
CA THR A 74 11.54 -22.75 -5.72
C THR A 74 10.60 -23.91 -6.04
N LEU A 75 10.18 -24.03 -7.31
CA LEU A 75 9.38 -25.16 -7.80
C LEU A 75 10.17 -26.49 -7.79
N ASP A 76 11.47 -26.47 -8.14
CA ASP A 76 12.35 -27.65 -8.08
C ASP A 76 12.50 -28.17 -6.64
N VAL A 77 12.62 -27.27 -5.68
CA VAL A 77 12.75 -27.62 -4.25
C VAL A 77 11.41 -28.04 -3.64
N CYS A 78 10.32 -27.37 -3.99
CA CYS A 78 8.99 -27.58 -3.43
C CYS A 78 7.89 -27.27 -4.47
N PRO A 79 7.36 -28.28 -5.18
CA PRO A 79 6.28 -28.10 -6.13
C PRO A 79 4.97 -27.53 -5.51
N GLU A 80 4.80 -27.72 -4.20
CA GLU A 80 3.64 -27.23 -3.45
C GLU A 80 3.75 -25.75 -3.03
N VAL A 81 4.79 -25.04 -3.44
CA VAL A 81 4.99 -23.62 -3.14
C VAL A 81 3.83 -22.76 -3.63
N ILE A 82 3.54 -21.70 -2.89
CA ILE A 82 2.76 -20.58 -3.36
C ILE A 82 3.73 -19.41 -3.58
N PHE A 83 3.82 -18.94 -4.82
CA PHE A 83 4.73 -17.87 -5.22
C PHE A 83 3.94 -16.64 -5.66
N ILE A 84 4.16 -15.51 -5.01
CA ILE A 84 3.36 -14.29 -5.17
C ILE A 84 4.29 -13.10 -5.46
N PRO A 85 4.26 -12.51 -6.65
CA PRO A 85 4.86 -11.20 -6.86
C PRO A 85 4.27 -10.17 -5.90
N ALA A 86 5.14 -9.54 -5.10
CA ALA A 86 4.75 -8.63 -4.03
C ALA A 86 4.40 -7.24 -4.56
N HIS A 87 3.44 -6.55 -3.91
CA HIS A 87 3.08 -5.13 -4.12
C HIS A 87 3.31 -4.64 -5.55
N ILE A 88 2.59 -5.25 -6.50
CA ILE A 88 2.88 -5.24 -7.96
C ILE A 88 2.97 -3.87 -8.63
N TRP A 89 2.56 -2.78 -7.97
CA TRP A 89 2.51 -1.44 -8.54
C TRP A 89 3.49 -0.42 -7.93
N THR A 90 4.16 -0.76 -6.84
CA THR A 90 5.13 0.19 -6.26
C THR A 90 6.13 0.64 -7.32
N PRO A 91 6.54 1.93 -7.39
CA PRO A 91 7.41 2.43 -8.46
C PRO A 91 8.73 1.67 -8.58
N HIS A 92 9.22 1.14 -7.47
CA HIS A 92 10.43 0.33 -7.38
C HIS A 92 10.12 -1.05 -6.80
N PHE A 93 10.89 -2.05 -7.18
CA PHE A 93 10.85 -3.41 -6.64
C PHE A 93 9.50 -4.13 -6.83
N SER A 94 8.86 -3.91 -7.94
CA SER A 94 7.55 -4.50 -8.25
C SER A 94 7.45 -4.98 -9.69
N LEU A 95 6.45 -5.84 -9.93
CA LEU A 95 6.24 -6.46 -11.25
C LEU A 95 5.88 -5.43 -12.33
N PHE A 96 5.01 -4.46 -12.03
CA PHE A 96 4.49 -3.48 -13.00
C PHE A 96 4.91 -2.04 -12.71
N GLY A 97 5.76 -1.81 -11.72
CA GLY A 97 6.15 -0.46 -11.30
C GLY A 97 6.83 0.37 -12.39
N ALA A 98 6.62 1.67 -12.34
CA ALA A 98 7.05 2.62 -13.37
C ALA A 98 8.56 2.65 -13.67
N PHE A 99 9.41 2.28 -12.71
CA PHE A 99 10.87 2.38 -12.89
C PHE A 99 11.56 1.07 -13.27
N SER A 100 11.04 -0.06 -12.80
CA SER A 100 11.72 -1.35 -12.99
C SER A 100 10.78 -2.46 -13.45
N GLY A 101 9.50 -2.15 -13.65
CA GLY A 101 8.47 -3.13 -13.98
C GLY A 101 8.46 -3.57 -15.45
N PHE A 102 7.55 -4.47 -15.71
CA PHE A 102 7.26 -5.11 -16.99
C PHE A 102 5.90 -4.63 -17.52
N GLU A 103 5.60 -4.92 -18.77
CA GLU A 103 4.29 -4.63 -19.37
C GLU A 103 3.28 -5.78 -19.13
N CYS A 104 3.77 -7.00 -18.97
CA CYS A 104 2.96 -8.17 -18.66
C CYS A 104 3.75 -9.17 -17.81
N LEU A 105 3.05 -10.18 -17.28
CA LEU A 105 3.64 -11.21 -16.42
C LEU A 105 4.61 -12.11 -17.22
N GLU A 106 4.28 -12.39 -18.47
CA GLU A 106 5.06 -13.26 -19.37
C GLU A 106 6.44 -12.67 -19.68
N GLU A 107 6.59 -11.35 -19.72
CA GLU A 107 7.91 -10.72 -19.85
C GLU A 107 8.82 -11.03 -18.65
N CYS A 108 8.25 -11.19 -17.46
CA CYS A 108 9.01 -11.48 -16.25
C CYS A 108 9.27 -12.98 -16.07
N PHE A 109 8.25 -13.81 -16.24
CA PHE A 109 8.28 -15.23 -15.87
C PHE A 109 8.33 -16.19 -17.08
N GLY A 110 8.06 -15.71 -18.30
CA GLY A 110 8.08 -16.52 -19.53
C GLY A 110 7.16 -17.73 -19.45
N ASP A 111 7.69 -18.91 -19.77
CA ASP A 111 6.98 -20.19 -19.72
C ASP A 111 6.58 -20.64 -18.30
N LEU A 112 7.12 -20.02 -17.25
CA LEU A 112 6.74 -20.28 -15.86
C LEU A 112 5.57 -19.42 -15.39
N SER A 113 5.06 -18.46 -16.19
CA SER A 113 3.91 -17.61 -15.86
C SER A 113 2.69 -18.42 -15.38
N PRO A 114 2.36 -19.61 -15.92
CA PRO A 114 1.23 -20.39 -15.44
C PRO A 114 1.33 -20.87 -13.98
N HIS A 115 2.50 -20.82 -13.37
CA HIS A 115 2.69 -21.15 -11.95
C HIS A 115 2.36 -19.99 -11.01
N ILE A 116 2.25 -18.77 -11.52
CA ILE A 116 1.77 -17.62 -10.76
C ILE A 116 0.24 -17.63 -10.78
N ARG A 117 -0.38 -17.66 -9.60
CA ARG A 117 -1.85 -17.71 -9.45
C ARG A 117 -2.39 -16.57 -8.62
N ALA A 118 -1.55 -15.93 -7.83
CA ALA A 118 -1.90 -14.79 -7.00
C ALA A 118 -0.91 -13.65 -7.20
N LEU A 119 -1.41 -12.42 -7.07
CA LEU A 119 -0.64 -11.18 -7.14
C LEU A 119 -1.01 -10.31 -5.95
N GLU A 120 -0.04 -9.58 -5.40
CA GLU A 120 -0.28 -8.76 -4.23
C GLU A 120 -0.62 -7.31 -4.61
N THR A 121 -1.77 -6.81 -4.13
CA THR A 121 -2.16 -5.39 -4.26
C THR A 121 -1.14 -4.49 -3.59
N GLY A 122 -0.73 -4.85 -2.38
CA GLY A 122 0.12 -4.04 -1.50
C GLY A 122 -0.56 -2.72 -1.12
N LEU A 123 0.09 -1.94 -0.27
CA LEU A 123 -0.42 -0.65 0.20
C LEU A 123 -0.63 0.42 -0.89
N SER A 124 -0.26 0.14 -2.13
CA SER A 124 -0.25 1.12 -3.22
C SER A 124 -1.39 0.98 -4.21
N SER A 125 -2.14 -0.12 -4.15
CA SER A 125 -3.30 -0.35 -5.02
C SER A 125 -4.36 -1.19 -4.30
N ASP A 126 -5.56 -1.18 -4.82
CA ASP A 126 -6.70 -1.98 -4.35
C ASP A 126 -7.31 -2.80 -5.49
N PRO A 127 -8.23 -3.70 -5.20
CA PRO A 127 -8.91 -4.48 -6.23
C PRO A 127 -9.64 -3.62 -7.27
N LEU A 128 -10.19 -2.46 -6.90
CA LEU A 128 -10.90 -1.58 -7.84
C LEU A 128 -9.94 -1.03 -8.89
N MET A 129 -8.78 -0.56 -8.48
CA MET A 129 -7.72 -0.13 -9.39
C MET A 129 -7.28 -1.27 -10.31
N ASN A 130 -7.04 -2.46 -9.76
CA ASN A 130 -6.55 -3.62 -10.50
C ASN A 130 -7.55 -4.15 -11.54
N ARG A 131 -8.86 -4.07 -11.28
CA ARG A 131 -9.93 -4.50 -12.22
C ARG A 131 -9.95 -3.70 -13.53
N ARG A 132 -9.31 -2.54 -13.57
CA ARG A 132 -9.13 -1.74 -14.78
C ARG A 132 -8.18 -2.37 -15.79
N VAL A 133 -7.37 -3.35 -15.36
CA VAL A 133 -6.31 -3.99 -16.14
C VAL A 133 -6.70 -5.44 -16.47
N PRO A 134 -7.20 -5.73 -17.70
CA PRO A 134 -7.79 -7.04 -18.04
C PRO A 134 -6.85 -8.24 -17.85
N MET A 135 -5.56 -8.07 -18.05
CA MET A 135 -4.58 -9.16 -17.88
C MET A 135 -4.50 -9.69 -16.45
N LEU A 136 -5.07 -8.97 -15.47
CA LEU A 136 -5.07 -9.38 -14.05
C LEU A 136 -6.29 -10.24 -13.66
N ASP A 137 -7.30 -10.40 -14.53
CA ASP A 137 -8.53 -11.12 -14.20
C ASP A 137 -8.32 -12.60 -13.84
N GLY A 138 -7.25 -13.20 -14.35
CA GLY A 138 -6.91 -14.61 -14.09
C GLY A 138 -6.23 -14.88 -12.76
N TYR A 139 -5.95 -13.85 -11.96
CA TYR A 139 -5.16 -13.95 -10.73
C TYR A 139 -6.00 -13.61 -9.50
N THR A 140 -5.73 -14.34 -8.41
CA THR A 140 -6.27 -13.95 -7.10
C THR A 140 -5.46 -12.74 -6.59
N MET A 141 -6.15 -11.62 -6.39
CA MET A 141 -5.53 -10.45 -5.78
C MET A 141 -5.51 -10.63 -4.27
N VAL A 142 -4.31 -10.66 -3.69
CA VAL A 142 -4.09 -10.78 -2.25
C VAL A 142 -3.65 -9.46 -1.65
N SER A 143 -4.00 -9.25 -0.39
CA SER A 143 -3.68 -8.06 0.38
C SER A 143 -2.89 -8.49 1.62
N ASN A 144 -1.61 -8.17 1.66
CA ASN A 144 -0.74 -8.51 2.78
C ASN A 144 -0.13 -7.24 3.37
N SER A 145 0.01 -7.21 4.67
CA SER A 145 0.32 -5.98 5.41
C SER A 145 1.71 -5.38 5.17
N ASP A 146 2.64 -6.11 4.58
CA ASP A 146 4.07 -5.72 4.47
C ASP A 146 4.59 -5.11 5.78
N ALA A 147 4.28 -5.80 6.91
CA ALA A 147 4.47 -5.28 8.25
C ALA A 147 5.94 -5.36 8.68
N HIS A 148 6.55 -4.21 8.96
CA HIS A 148 7.90 -4.07 9.51
C HIS A 148 7.89 -3.92 11.05
N SER A 149 6.72 -4.02 11.68
CA SER A 149 6.55 -4.02 13.13
C SER A 149 5.23 -4.69 13.52
N PRO A 150 5.09 -5.24 14.74
CA PRO A 150 3.86 -5.89 15.19
C PRO A 150 2.61 -5.02 15.09
N ALA A 151 2.75 -3.71 15.31
CA ALA A 151 1.64 -2.75 15.25
C ALA A 151 1.07 -2.54 13.83
N LYS A 152 1.74 -3.05 12.80
CA LYS A 152 1.30 -2.96 11.39
C LYS A 152 0.73 -4.28 10.86
N LEU A 153 0.71 -5.34 11.66
CA LEU A 153 0.05 -6.60 11.30
C LEU A 153 -1.45 -6.37 11.12
N GLY A 154 -2.02 -6.98 10.09
CA GLY A 154 -3.46 -6.95 9.85
C GLY A 154 -4.01 -5.65 9.26
N ARG A 155 -3.17 -4.65 8.97
CA ARG A 155 -3.63 -3.43 8.27
C ARG A 155 -4.09 -3.70 6.84
N GLU A 156 -3.62 -4.78 6.26
CA GLU A 156 -4.15 -5.48 5.10
C GLU A 156 -4.26 -6.96 5.42
N SER A 157 -5.28 -7.64 4.89
CA SER A 157 -5.55 -9.03 5.21
C SER A 157 -6.41 -9.69 4.14
N ASN A 158 -6.29 -11.02 4.07
CA ASN A 158 -7.11 -11.85 3.19
C ASN A 158 -8.19 -12.56 4.00
N LEU A 159 -9.41 -12.53 3.52
CA LEU A 159 -10.54 -13.24 4.10
C LEU A 159 -10.62 -14.64 3.46
N ILE A 160 -10.33 -15.66 4.24
CA ILE A 160 -10.32 -17.06 3.80
C ILE A 160 -11.44 -17.83 4.50
N ALA A 161 -12.40 -18.32 3.69
CA ALA A 161 -13.52 -19.16 4.16
C ALA A 161 -13.23 -20.63 3.76
N ALA A 162 -12.13 -21.18 4.29
CA ALA A 162 -11.68 -22.53 4.03
C ALA A 162 -11.10 -23.16 5.30
N GLU A 163 -10.79 -24.44 5.25
CA GLU A 163 -10.10 -25.15 6.34
C GLU A 163 -8.75 -24.48 6.65
N LEU A 164 -8.37 -24.44 7.92
CA LEU A 164 -7.06 -23.90 8.37
C LEU A 164 -5.93 -24.89 8.09
N SER A 165 -5.64 -25.09 6.80
CA SER A 165 -4.56 -25.95 6.32
C SER A 165 -3.83 -25.32 5.12
N TYR A 166 -2.56 -25.67 4.93
CA TYR A 166 -1.79 -25.17 3.78
C TYR A 166 -2.41 -25.57 2.43
N PRO A 167 -2.86 -26.82 2.22
CA PRO A 167 -3.53 -27.20 0.97
C PRO A 167 -4.81 -26.42 0.68
N ALA A 168 -5.60 -26.11 1.71
CA ALA A 168 -6.81 -25.31 1.55
C ALA A 168 -6.48 -23.85 1.23
N LEU A 169 -5.46 -23.26 1.89
CA LEU A 169 -4.94 -21.93 1.54
C LEU A 169 -4.44 -21.91 0.09
N LYS A 170 -3.63 -22.88 -0.32
CA LYS A 170 -3.13 -22.99 -1.70
C LYS A 170 -4.27 -23.02 -2.70
N ARG A 171 -5.29 -23.86 -2.48
CA ARG A 171 -6.48 -23.93 -3.34
C ARG A 171 -7.20 -22.58 -3.40
N ALA A 172 -7.39 -21.92 -2.26
CA ALA A 172 -8.05 -20.62 -2.22
C ALA A 172 -7.32 -19.57 -3.05
N LEU A 173 -5.99 -19.54 -2.99
CA LEU A 173 -5.18 -18.60 -3.74
C LEU A 173 -5.04 -18.96 -5.22
N GLU A 174 -5.05 -20.24 -5.57
CA GLU A 174 -4.90 -20.69 -6.97
C GLU A 174 -6.20 -20.67 -7.77
N THR A 175 -7.32 -20.92 -7.11
CA THR A 175 -8.63 -21.10 -7.79
C THR A 175 -9.69 -20.08 -7.39
N GLY A 176 -9.45 -19.32 -6.32
CA GLY A 176 -10.44 -18.44 -5.71
C GLY A 176 -11.51 -19.18 -4.90
N GLU A 177 -11.51 -20.53 -4.83
CA GLU A 177 -12.44 -21.30 -4.03
C GLU A 177 -12.10 -21.19 -2.53
N GLY A 178 -13.01 -20.63 -1.73
CA GLY A 178 -12.76 -20.31 -0.32
C GLY A 178 -12.02 -18.99 -0.11
N PHE A 179 -11.64 -18.27 -1.16
CA PHE A 179 -11.17 -16.89 -1.05
C PHE A 179 -12.39 -15.96 -0.99
N ALA A 180 -12.61 -15.32 0.17
CA ALA A 180 -13.82 -14.55 0.44
C ALA A 180 -13.67 -13.05 0.17
N GLY A 181 -12.46 -12.54 0.04
CA GLY A 181 -12.19 -11.13 -0.23
C GLY A 181 -10.95 -10.61 0.51
N THR A 182 -10.78 -9.30 0.50
CA THR A 182 -9.64 -8.63 1.14
C THR A 182 -10.04 -7.47 2.04
N LEU A 183 -9.18 -7.16 2.99
CA LEU A 183 -9.16 -5.91 3.74
C LEU A 183 -8.00 -5.10 3.21
N GLU A 184 -8.29 -3.92 2.71
CA GLU A 184 -7.32 -3.09 1.98
C GLU A 184 -7.02 -1.80 2.74
N PHE A 185 -5.80 -1.35 2.65
CA PHE A 185 -5.40 0.00 3.01
C PHE A 185 -5.90 0.99 1.94
N TYR A 186 -6.02 2.27 2.28
CA TYR A 186 -6.34 3.28 1.28
C TYR A 186 -5.12 3.59 0.41
N PRO A 187 -5.11 3.27 -0.90
CA PRO A 187 -3.94 3.48 -1.76
C PRO A 187 -3.50 4.94 -1.84
N GLU A 188 -4.42 5.87 -1.61
CA GLU A 188 -4.14 7.31 -1.62
C GLU A 188 -3.18 7.73 -0.50
N GLU A 189 -3.05 6.97 0.59
CA GLU A 189 -2.06 7.23 1.63
C GLU A 189 -0.63 6.91 1.19
N GLY A 190 -0.48 6.09 0.15
CA GLY A 190 0.81 5.72 -0.42
C GLY A 190 1.57 6.94 -0.94
N LYS A 191 2.85 7.06 -0.56
CA LYS A 191 3.72 8.20 -0.91
C LYS A 191 4.05 8.39 -2.40
N TYR A 192 3.52 7.53 -3.26
CA TYR A 192 3.67 7.59 -4.72
C TYR A 192 2.35 7.34 -5.44
N HIS A 193 1.20 7.60 -4.81
CA HIS A 193 -0.10 7.33 -5.42
C HIS A 193 -0.30 8.16 -6.69
N LEU A 194 -0.15 9.47 -6.59
CA LEU A 194 -0.22 10.40 -7.72
C LEU A 194 1.16 10.80 -8.24
N ASP A 195 1.17 11.42 -9.39
CA ASP A 195 2.36 12.04 -9.96
C ASP A 195 2.74 13.30 -9.19
N GLY A 196 4.02 13.68 -9.23
CA GLY A 196 4.38 14.92 -8.60
C GLY A 196 5.85 15.32 -8.66
N HIS A 197 6.10 16.49 -8.09
CA HIS A 197 7.44 16.99 -7.85
C HIS A 197 7.48 17.65 -6.46
N ARG A 198 7.91 16.91 -5.45
CA ARG A 198 7.91 17.31 -4.04
C ARG A 198 8.58 18.65 -3.79
N ASN A 199 9.75 18.87 -4.40
CA ASN A 199 10.51 20.12 -4.22
C ASN A 199 9.75 21.38 -4.66
N CYS A 200 8.79 21.24 -5.58
CA CYS A 200 7.91 22.29 -6.03
C CYS A 200 6.49 22.23 -5.41
N ARG A 201 6.26 21.29 -4.50
CA ARG A 201 4.94 21.02 -3.87
C ARG A 201 3.85 20.80 -4.92
N LEU A 202 4.20 20.11 -5.99
CA LEU A 202 3.34 19.85 -7.13
C LEU A 202 2.84 18.41 -7.05
N CYS A 203 1.52 18.25 -6.95
CA CYS A 203 0.80 16.99 -7.06
C CYS A 203 -0.10 17.06 -8.29
N LEU A 204 -0.05 16.06 -9.16
CA LEU A 204 -0.73 16.04 -10.44
C LEU A 204 -1.44 14.70 -10.67
N THR A 205 -2.56 14.76 -11.35
CA THR A 205 -3.16 13.57 -11.97
C THR A 205 -2.33 13.11 -13.19
N PRO A 206 -2.52 11.86 -13.65
CA PRO A 206 -1.88 11.38 -14.87
C PRO A 206 -2.11 12.31 -16.07
N GLN A 207 -3.36 12.75 -16.27
CA GLN A 207 -3.77 13.62 -17.38
C GLN A 207 -3.09 15.01 -17.32
N GLU A 208 -2.92 15.54 -16.11
CA GLU A 208 -2.20 16.80 -15.91
C GLU A 208 -0.70 16.63 -16.21
N THR A 209 -0.11 15.50 -15.81
CA THR A 209 1.29 15.17 -16.13
C THR A 209 1.52 15.06 -17.62
N GLU A 210 0.61 14.42 -18.36
CA GLU A 210 0.68 14.34 -19.83
C GLU A 210 0.58 15.72 -20.47
N LYS A 211 -0.35 16.55 -19.99
CA LYS A 211 -0.50 17.95 -20.47
C LYS A 211 0.78 18.77 -20.33
N TYR A 212 1.58 18.51 -19.29
CA TYR A 212 2.87 19.16 -19.09
C TYR A 212 4.05 18.38 -19.73
N GLY A 213 3.79 17.36 -20.54
CA GLY A 213 4.81 16.56 -21.21
C GLY A 213 5.77 15.88 -20.23
N GLY A 214 5.29 15.47 -19.06
CA GLY A 214 6.08 14.80 -18.01
C GLY A 214 7.09 15.71 -17.30
N LYS A 215 6.99 17.04 -17.46
CA LYS A 215 7.89 18.02 -16.86
C LYS A 215 7.17 18.94 -15.89
N CYS A 216 7.80 19.21 -14.77
CA CYS A 216 7.28 20.14 -13.78
C CYS A 216 7.13 21.56 -14.37
N PRO A 217 5.92 22.14 -14.39
CA PRO A 217 5.70 23.49 -14.94
C PRO A 217 6.40 24.60 -14.14
N VAL A 218 6.83 24.31 -12.91
CA VAL A 218 7.52 25.28 -12.04
C VAL A 218 9.01 25.33 -12.30
N CYS A 219 9.69 24.18 -12.46
CA CYS A 219 11.15 24.13 -12.55
C CYS A 219 11.69 23.35 -13.78
N GLY A 220 10.82 22.81 -14.63
CA GLY A 220 11.21 22.08 -15.86
C GLY A 220 11.80 20.69 -15.63
N LYS A 221 12.00 20.24 -14.39
CA LYS A 221 12.51 18.88 -14.09
C LYS A 221 11.47 17.83 -14.37
N LYS A 222 11.92 16.57 -14.57
CA LYS A 222 11.05 15.43 -14.78
C LYS A 222 10.13 15.23 -13.55
N ILE A 223 8.85 14.99 -13.81
CA ILE A 223 7.86 14.62 -12.80
C ILE A 223 8.09 13.16 -12.41
N THR A 224 7.95 12.84 -11.13
CA THR A 224 7.92 11.45 -10.64
C THR A 224 6.56 10.86 -10.96
N VAL A 225 6.55 9.80 -11.75
CA VAL A 225 5.34 9.06 -12.15
C VAL A 225 4.85 8.22 -10.97
N GLY A 226 3.59 8.38 -10.63
CA GLY A 226 2.93 7.67 -9.56
C GLY A 226 2.34 6.31 -9.98
N VAL A 227 1.80 5.62 -8.99
CA VAL A 227 1.16 4.31 -9.18
C VAL A 227 -0.06 4.40 -10.08
N LEU A 228 -0.94 5.39 -9.84
CA LEU A 228 -2.16 5.56 -10.63
C LEU A 228 -1.84 5.79 -12.12
N HIS A 229 -0.86 6.63 -12.43
CA HIS A 229 -0.44 6.89 -13.80
C HIS A 229 0.08 5.61 -14.49
N ARG A 230 0.93 4.86 -13.78
CA ARG A 230 1.46 3.60 -14.34
C ARG A 230 0.35 2.58 -14.57
N LEU A 231 -0.59 2.47 -13.64
CA LEU A 231 -1.75 1.62 -13.79
C LEU A 231 -2.61 2.04 -15.00
N GLU A 232 -2.86 3.34 -15.17
CA GLU A 232 -3.62 3.86 -16.31
C GLU A 232 -2.99 3.56 -17.67
N GLN A 233 -1.65 3.50 -17.75
CA GLN A 233 -0.95 3.08 -18.97
C GLN A 233 -1.27 1.64 -19.40
N LEU A 234 -1.60 0.77 -18.45
CA LEU A 234 -1.94 -0.64 -18.68
C LEU A 234 -3.45 -0.90 -18.62
N ALA A 235 -4.23 0.04 -18.08
CA ALA A 235 -5.67 -0.07 -17.96
C ALA A 235 -6.35 0.14 -19.32
N SER A 236 -7.42 -0.63 -19.57
CA SER A 236 -8.29 -0.44 -20.75
C SER A 236 -9.78 -0.44 -20.39
N ARG A 237 -10.09 -0.46 -19.09
CA ARG A 237 -11.46 -0.46 -18.55
C ARG A 237 -11.71 0.80 -17.72
N PRO A 238 -12.98 1.25 -17.62
CA PRO A 238 -13.33 2.40 -16.78
C PRO A 238 -13.10 2.13 -15.29
N GLU A 239 -13.08 3.20 -14.49
CA GLU A 239 -12.78 3.14 -13.06
C GLU A 239 -13.80 2.35 -12.24
N ASP A 240 -15.05 2.34 -12.67
CA ASP A 240 -16.17 1.66 -12.03
C ASP A 240 -16.40 0.23 -12.52
N PHE A 241 -15.52 -0.29 -13.36
CA PHE A 241 -15.66 -1.65 -13.89
C PHE A 241 -15.51 -2.70 -12.78
N VAL A 242 -16.49 -3.59 -12.67
CA VAL A 242 -16.49 -4.73 -11.75
C VAL A 242 -16.71 -6.01 -12.53
N PRO A 243 -15.75 -6.95 -12.59
CA PRO A 243 -15.96 -8.27 -13.19
C PRO A 243 -17.07 -9.04 -12.49
N GLU A 244 -17.75 -9.92 -13.22
CA GLU A 244 -18.88 -10.72 -12.69
C GLU A 244 -18.49 -11.57 -11.46
N ASN A 245 -17.27 -12.11 -11.45
CA ASN A 245 -16.75 -12.96 -10.37
C ASN A 245 -15.83 -12.21 -9.40
N ALA A 246 -15.89 -10.87 -9.37
CA ALA A 246 -15.06 -10.07 -8.50
C ALA A 246 -15.27 -10.40 -7.03
N LYS A 247 -14.19 -10.66 -6.31
CA LYS A 247 -14.26 -10.82 -4.87
C LYS A 247 -14.50 -9.47 -4.19
N PRO A 248 -15.26 -9.42 -3.09
CA PRO A 248 -15.45 -8.19 -2.33
C PRO A 248 -14.16 -7.74 -1.66
N PHE A 249 -14.09 -6.46 -1.33
CA PHE A 249 -13.04 -5.90 -0.50
C PHE A 249 -13.59 -4.77 0.36
N GLU A 250 -12.90 -4.48 1.45
CA GLU A 250 -13.25 -3.40 2.38
C GLU A 250 -12.00 -2.55 2.62
N HIS A 251 -12.13 -1.23 2.53
CA HIS A 251 -11.06 -0.34 2.99
C HIS A 251 -11.12 -0.15 4.49
N LEU A 252 -10.00 -0.33 5.16
CA LEU A 252 -9.86 -0.09 6.60
C LEU A 252 -8.70 0.86 6.89
N MET A 253 -8.82 1.52 8.03
CA MET A 253 -7.72 2.24 8.68
C MET A 253 -7.42 1.54 10.01
N PRO A 254 -6.15 1.47 10.46
CA PRO A 254 -5.83 0.98 11.80
C PRO A 254 -6.63 1.71 12.88
N LEU A 255 -7.17 0.99 13.85
CA LEU A 255 -8.02 1.56 14.89
C LEU A 255 -7.37 2.73 15.66
N PRO A 256 -6.06 2.72 15.97
CA PRO A 256 -5.40 3.91 16.54
C PRO A 256 -5.49 5.14 15.64
N GLU A 257 -5.43 4.97 14.32
CA GLU A 257 -5.55 6.06 13.35
C GLU A 257 -6.98 6.57 13.26
N VAL A 258 -7.97 5.67 13.31
CA VAL A 258 -9.41 6.02 13.41
C VAL A 258 -9.69 6.82 14.69
N ILE A 259 -9.14 6.40 15.84
CA ILE A 259 -9.24 7.14 17.11
C ILE A 259 -8.63 8.53 16.95
N GLY A 260 -7.43 8.61 16.40
CA GLY A 260 -6.76 9.90 16.18
C GLY A 260 -7.55 10.83 15.28
N ALA A 261 -8.02 10.34 14.13
CA ALA A 261 -8.81 11.08 13.15
C ALA A 261 -10.18 11.51 13.71
N SER A 262 -10.81 10.68 14.54
CA SER A 262 -12.11 10.97 15.14
C SER A 262 -12.05 12.02 16.25
N LEU A 263 -11.01 11.94 17.08
CA LEU A 263 -10.89 12.79 18.27
C LEU A 263 -9.99 14.03 18.06
N GLY A 264 -9.35 14.14 16.89
CA GLY A 264 -8.41 15.23 16.62
C GLY A 264 -7.14 15.17 17.48
N ILE A 265 -6.66 13.96 17.79
CA ILE A 265 -5.47 13.72 18.60
C ILE A 265 -4.44 12.89 17.82
N SER A 266 -3.19 12.85 18.31
CA SER A 266 -2.17 11.98 17.74
C SER A 266 -2.55 10.51 17.95
N SER A 267 -2.54 9.71 16.89
CA SER A 267 -2.79 8.25 16.93
C SER A 267 -1.74 7.48 17.76
N GLY A 268 -0.49 7.96 17.82
CA GLY A 268 0.58 7.41 18.65
C GLY A 268 0.65 8.00 20.06
N GLY A 269 -0.31 8.86 20.45
CA GLY A 269 -0.30 9.49 21.77
C GLY A 269 -0.92 8.61 22.86
N SER A 270 -0.48 8.78 24.11
CA SER A 270 -0.96 7.99 25.27
C SER A 270 -2.48 8.02 25.49
N ARG A 271 -3.17 9.07 25.00
CA ARG A 271 -4.63 9.15 25.06
C ARG A 271 -5.28 8.20 24.06
N ALA A 272 -4.78 8.13 22.85
CA ALA A 272 -5.25 7.22 21.82
C ALA A 272 -4.95 5.76 22.22
N GLU A 273 -3.75 5.50 22.73
CA GLU A 273 -3.34 4.17 23.19
C GLU A 273 -4.24 3.65 24.33
N ARG A 274 -4.52 4.47 25.34
CA ARG A 274 -5.42 4.07 26.43
C ARG A 274 -6.84 3.74 25.94
N LEU A 275 -7.37 4.53 25.01
CA LEU A 275 -8.69 4.27 24.44
C LEU A 275 -8.67 3.00 23.57
N TYR A 276 -7.61 2.81 22.78
CA TYR A 276 -7.40 1.61 21.98
C TYR A 276 -7.42 0.35 22.86
N LEU A 277 -6.63 0.32 23.94
CA LEU A 277 -6.58 -0.83 24.86
C LEU A 277 -7.93 -1.08 25.55
N LYS A 278 -8.66 0.00 25.92
CA LYS A 278 -9.99 -0.13 26.49
C LYS A 278 -10.97 -0.75 25.49
N LEU A 279 -10.97 -0.30 24.25
CA LEU A 279 -11.81 -0.86 23.19
C LEU A 279 -11.52 -2.34 22.95
N LEU A 280 -10.24 -2.74 22.89
CA LEU A 280 -9.87 -4.15 22.73
C LEU A 280 -10.32 -5.00 23.91
N GLN A 281 -10.24 -4.48 25.12
CA GLN A 281 -10.66 -5.19 26.34
C GLN A 281 -12.18 -5.39 26.40
N GLU A 282 -12.96 -4.39 26.00
CA GLU A 282 -14.42 -4.40 26.16
C GLU A 282 -15.16 -4.93 24.93
N LEU A 283 -14.60 -4.73 23.72
CA LEU A 283 -15.28 -5.01 22.46
C LEU A 283 -14.58 -6.08 21.58
N GLY A 284 -13.41 -6.55 21.99
CA GLY A 284 -12.69 -7.63 21.29
C GLY A 284 -11.62 -7.14 20.31
N THR A 285 -11.40 -7.91 19.24
CA THR A 285 -10.29 -7.65 18.31
C THR A 285 -10.50 -6.39 17.47
N GLU A 286 -9.39 -5.77 17.04
CA GLU A 286 -9.41 -4.57 16.18
C GLU A 286 -10.28 -4.76 14.94
N ALA A 287 -10.10 -5.86 14.21
CA ALA A 287 -10.88 -6.16 13.02
C ALA A 287 -12.38 -6.27 13.32
N HIS A 288 -12.75 -6.90 14.43
CA HIS A 288 -14.14 -7.00 14.87
C HIS A 288 -14.74 -5.62 15.20
N ILE A 289 -13.99 -4.79 15.94
CA ILE A 289 -14.41 -3.43 16.27
C ILE A 289 -14.63 -2.58 15.02
N LEU A 290 -13.70 -2.64 14.07
CA LEU A 290 -13.77 -1.85 12.85
C LEU A 290 -14.88 -2.29 11.90
N ARG A 291 -15.27 -3.57 11.91
CA ARG A 291 -16.17 -4.15 10.91
C ARG A 291 -17.56 -4.52 11.42
N GLU A 292 -17.68 -5.03 12.65
CA GLU A 292 -18.86 -5.78 13.06
C GLU A 292 -19.56 -5.21 14.30
N VAL A 293 -18.81 -4.70 15.30
CA VAL A 293 -19.38 -4.17 16.54
C VAL A 293 -20.42 -3.09 16.26
N SER A 294 -21.53 -3.12 16.99
CA SER A 294 -22.59 -2.14 16.82
C SER A 294 -22.13 -0.71 17.15
N TYR A 295 -22.69 0.27 16.47
CA TYR A 295 -22.33 1.67 16.74
C TYR A 295 -22.67 2.11 18.17
N GLY A 296 -23.76 1.55 18.76
CA GLY A 296 -24.14 1.81 20.14
C GLY A 296 -23.12 1.27 21.16
N ASP A 297 -22.56 0.09 20.92
CA ASP A 297 -21.52 -0.47 21.78
C ASP A 297 -20.22 0.35 21.66
N ILE A 298 -19.85 0.73 20.44
CA ILE A 298 -18.68 1.60 20.22
C ILE A 298 -18.88 2.95 20.93
N GLU A 299 -20.08 3.54 20.84
CA GLU A 299 -20.43 4.81 21.51
C GLU A 299 -20.31 4.70 23.02
N SER A 300 -20.81 3.60 23.61
CA SER A 300 -20.77 3.38 25.06
C SER A 300 -19.35 3.34 25.64
N VAL A 301 -18.38 2.81 24.86
CA VAL A 301 -16.97 2.66 25.27
C VAL A 301 -16.10 3.82 24.84
N GLY A 302 -16.27 4.30 23.61
CA GLY A 302 -15.40 5.26 22.93
C GLY A 302 -16.00 6.65 22.69
N GLY A 303 -17.32 6.78 22.93
CA GLY A 303 -18.09 8.02 22.72
C GLY A 303 -18.63 8.17 21.30
N ASP A 304 -19.61 9.07 21.15
CA ASP A 304 -20.36 9.36 19.93
C ASP A 304 -19.47 9.66 18.72
N ARG A 305 -18.40 10.40 18.97
CA ARG A 305 -17.48 10.84 17.95
C ARG A 305 -16.70 9.70 17.31
N LEU A 306 -16.26 8.72 18.11
CA LEU A 306 -15.59 7.53 17.60
C LEU A 306 -16.57 6.64 16.85
N ALA A 307 -17.77 6.47 17.38
CA ALA A 307 -18.84 5.71 16.72
C ALA A 307 -19.16 6.29 15.33
N GLU A 308 -19.31 7.62 15.22
CA GLU A 308 -19.50 8.27 13.92
C GLU A 308 -18.28 8.13 13.00
N GLY A 309 -17.05 8.21 13.53
CA GLY A 309 -15.83 7.97 12.76
C GLY A 309 -15.79 6.57 12.15
N ILE A 310 -16.09 5.53 12.93
CA ILE A 310 -16.18 4.15 12.45
C ILE A 310 -17.33 3.98 11.45
N ARG A 311 -18.48 4.64 11.68
CA ARG A 311 -19.59 4.64 10.73
C ARG A 311 -19.14 5.20 9.37
N ARG A 312 -18.48 6.36 9.36
CA ARG A 312 -17.98 6.98 8.13
C ARG A 312 -16.97 6.09 7.41
N LEU A 313 -16.09 5.44 8.15
CA LEU A 313 -15.13 4.48 7.60
C LEU A 313 -15.85 3.31 6.90
N ARG A 314 -16.80 2.66 7.60
CA ARG A 314 -17.57 1.52 7.06
C ARG A 314 -18.42 1.91 5.84
N GLU A 315 -18.89 3.14 5.77
CA GLU A 315 -19.66 3.69 4.65
C GLU A 315 -18.78 4.26 3.52
N GLY A 316 -17.44 4.21 3.66
CA GLY A 316 -16.52 4.81 2.70
C GLY A 316 -16.59 6.34 2.62
N ARG A 317 -17.23 6.99 3.58
CA ARG A 317 -17.34 8.46 3.68
C ARG A 317 -16.09 9.07 4.29
N VAL A 318 -15.01 9.02 3.53
CA VAL A 318 -13.69 9.51 3.94
C VAL A 318 -13.22 10.64 3.03
N ILE A 319 -12.37 11.52 3.58
CA ILE A 319 -11.74 12.61 2.85
C ILE A 319 -10.33 12.16 2.49
N LYS A 320 -10.06 12.04 1.20
CA LYS A 320 -8.81 11.54 0.66
C LYS A 320 -7.91 12.68 0.22
N SER A 321 -6.65 12.66 0.65
CA SER A 321 -5.57 13.53 0.17
C SER A 321 -4.43 12.64 -0.27
N ALA A 322 -4.26 12.50 -1.58
CA ALA A 322 -3.32 11.52 -2.14
C ALA A 322 -1.86 11.93 -1.94
N GLY A 323 -1.01 10.93 -1.70
CA GLY A 323 0.43 11.09 -1.64
C GLY A 323 1.07 11.17 -3.03
N TYR A 324 2.26 11.76 -3.10
CA TYR A 324 3.00 11.94 -4.34
C TYR A 324 4.50 12.15 -4.09
N ASP A 325 5.35 11.70 -4.97
CA ASP A 325 6.81 11.95 -5.00
C ASP A 325 7.51 11.83 -3.62
N GLY A 326 7.13 10.82 -2.84
CA GLY A 326 7.69 10.56 -1.51
C GLY A 326 6.97 11.24 -0.34
N GLU A 327 5.95 12.07 -0.60
CA GLU A 327 5.05 12.61 0.42
C GLU A 327 3.88 11.65 0.65
N TYR A 328 3.63 11.28 1.91
CA TYR A 328 2.49 10.44 2.26
C TYR A 328 1.17 11.18 2.09
N GLY A 329 0.17 10.49 1.58
CA GLY A 329 -1.20 10.95 1.61
C GLY A 329 -1.82 10.88 3.01
N LYS A 330 -3.09 11.27 3.09
CA LYS A 330 -3.84 11.24 4.36
C LYS A 330 -5.30 10.91 4.10
N ILE A 331 -5.85 10.10 4.97
CA ILE A 331 -7.28 9.86 5.05
C ILE A 331 -7.82 10.55 6.30
N ALA A 332 -8.88 11.35 6.14
CA ALA A 332 -9.53 12.00 7.25
C ALA A 332 -11.02 11.60 7.31
N LEU A 333 -11.52 11.41 8.52
CA LEU A 333 -12.93 11.05 8.77
C LEU A 333 -13.81 12.27 8.99
N PHE A 334 -13.20 13.38 9.34
CA PHE A 334 -13.86 14.64 9.63
C PHE A 334 -13.09 15.80 9.04
N THR A 335 -13.82 16.85 8.64
CA THR A 335 -13.21 18.11 8.25
C THR A 335 -12.59 18.83 9.45
N PRO A 336 -11.62 19.73 9.23
CA PRO A 336 -11.08 20.56 10.32
C PRO A 336 -12.14 21.38 11.07
N GLY A 337 -13.21 21.81 10.38
CA GLY A 337 -14.33 22.53 10.99
C GLY A 337 -15.14 21.66 11.94
N GLU A 338 -15.46 20.43 11.54
CA GLU A 338 -16.15 19.46 12.40
C GLU A 338 -15.32 19.12 13.65
N LEU A 339 -13.99 18.97 13.53
CA LEU A 339 -13.12 18.70 14.68
C LEU A 339 -13.07 19.86 15.67
N LYS A 340 -13.05 21.11 15.21
CA LYS A 340 -13.05 22.31 16.07
C LYS A 340 -14.35 22.50 16.82
N ASN A 341 -15.49 22.28 16.18
CA ASN A 341 -16.81 22.42 16.79
C ASN A 341 -17.02 21.45 17.96
N ALA A 342 -16.44 20.25 17.88
CA ALA A 342 -16.52 19.25 18.93
C ALA A 342 -15.66 19.58 20.17
N SER A 343 -14.62 20.41 20.03
CA SER A 343 -13.76 20.82 21.16
C SER A 343 -14.29 22.01 21.96
N GLY A 344 -15.52 22.48 21.67
CA GLY A 344 -16.17 23.55 22.45
C GLY A 344 -15.58 24.95 22.26
N GLN A 345 -14.68 25.15 21.33
CA GLN A 345 -14.24 26.47 20.92
C GLN A 345 -15.16 27.02 19.83
N LEU A 346 -16.23 27.70 20.26
CA LEU A 346 -17.02 28.58 19.43
C LEU A 346 -16.13 29.76 18.96
N SER A 347 -15.46 29.59 17.84
CA SER A 347 -14.79 30.69 17.16
C SER A 347 -15.81 31.37 16.25
N PHE A 348 -16.29 32.53 16.64
CA PHE A 348 -17.18 33.44 15.88
C PHE A 348 -16.58 33.97 14.56
N LEU A 349 -15.45 33.41 14.09
CA LEU A 349 -14.71 33.91 12.92
C LEU A 349 -14.80 33.00 11.66
N ASN A 350 -15.60 31.95 11.65
CA ASN A 350 -15.61 30.99 10.55
C ASN A 350 -16.81 31.01 9.59
N GLU A 351 -17.65 32.03 9.60
CA GLU A 351 -18.72 32.16 8.59
C GLU A 351 -18.24 32.68 7.21
N VAL A 352 -16.99 33.07 7.05
CA VAL A 352 -16.48 33.64 5.79
C VAL A 352 -15.65 32.66 4.94
N ALA A 353 -15.38 31.44 5.42
CA ALA A 353 -14.51 30.48 4.72
C ALA A 353 -15.22 29.24 4.16
N ALA A 354 -16.55 29.18 4.17
CA ALA A 354 -17.31 28.07 3.57
C ALA A 354 -17.64 28.34 2.09
N GLY A 355 -16.63 28.66 1.31
CA GLY A 355 -16.77 28.85 -0.12
C GLY A 355 -15.47 28.58 -0.83
N ALA A 356 -15.49 27.52 -1.64
CA ALA A 356 -14.49 27.20 -2.64
C ALA A 356 -13.21 26.47 -2.17
N ALA A 357 -13.22 25.16 -2.33
CA ALA A 357 -12.01 24.45 -2.75
C ALA A 357 -11.73 24.88 -4.20
N VAL A 358 -10.96 25.96 -4.36
CA VAL A 358 -10.43 26.40 -5.65
C VAL A 358 -8.99 25.89 -5.69
N PRO A 359 -8.55 25.21 -6.75
CA PRO A 359 -7.14 24.91 -6.92
C PRO A 359 -6.38 26.24 -7.00
N LEU A 360 -5.35 26.41 -6.18
CA LEU A 360 -4.49 27.58 -6.17
C LEU A 360 -3.81 27.72 -7.55
N ARG A 361 -4.37 28.60 -8.38
CA ARG A 361 -3.64 29.13 -9.53
C ARG A 361 -2.53 30.05 -9.01
N PRO A 362 -1.30 29.95 -9.52
CA PRO A 362 -0.27 30.93 -9.21
C PRO A 362 -0.70 32.29 -9.79
N SER A 363 -0.78 33.29 -8.95
CA SER A 363 -0.94 34.68 -9.37
C SER A 363 0.31 35.12 -10.12
N ALA A 364 0.15 35.53 -11.37
CA ALA A 364 1.17 36.27 -12.09
C ALA A 364 1.34 37.64 -11.40
N SER A 365 2.45 37.85 -10.73
CA SER A 365 2.94 39.17 -10.36
C SER A 365 4.09 39.53 -11.30
N GLU A 366 3.86 40.56 -12.07
CA GLU A 366 4.89 41.32 -12.78
C GLU A 366 6.04 41.67 -11.84
N SER A 367 7.26 41.31 -12.17
CA SER A 367 8.43 41.90 -11.57
C SER A 367 9.50 42.18 -12.66
N ALA A 368 9.89 43.42 -12.66
CA ALA A 368 10.94 44.00 -13.50
C ALA A 368 12.33 43.37 -13.29
N PRO A 369 13.26 43.50 -14.23
CA PRO A 369 14.52 42.81 -14.22
C PRO A 369 15.55 43.46 -13.29
N LEU A 370 16.20 42.66 -12.47
CA LEU A 370 17.41 43.04 -11.72
C LEU A 370 18.66 42.49 -12.40
N SER A 371 19.59 43.39 -12.61
CA SER A 371 20.92 43.25 -13.21
C SER A 371 21.84 42.29 -12.42
N PRO A 372 22.91 41.77 -13.07
CA PRO A 372 23.81 40.79 -12.46
C PRO A 372 24.82 41.45 -11.52
N LYS A 373 25.14 40.81 -10.42
CA LYS A 373 26.36 41.07 -9.63
C LYS A 373 27.30 39.89 -9.72
N GLU A 374 28.53 40.23 -10.06
CA GLU A 374 29.70 39.40 -10.16
C GLU A 374 30.20 38.87 -8.80
N GLY A 375 30.85 37.72 -8.85
CA GLY A 375 32.10 37.46 -8.15
C GLY A 375 32.02 36.87 -6.74
N GLY A 376 32.58 35.67 -6.57
CA GLY A 376 32.94 35.11 -5.26
C GLY A 376 33.35 33.64 -5.34
N GLU A 377 34.62 33.40 -5.65
CA GLU A 377 35.32 32.12 -5.44
C GLU A 377 35.47 31.84 -3.93
N ALA A 378 35.42 30.57 -3.57
CA ALA A 378 36.12 29.86 -2.48
C ALA A 378 35.30 28.62 -2.09
N GLU A 379 35.76 27.53 -1.89
CA GLU A 379 36.95 26.82 -1.43
C GLU A 379 36.51 25.36 -1.25
N ARG A 380 37.34 24.44 -1.68
CA ARG A 380 37.17 22.98 -1.51
C ARG A 380 37.55 22.63 -0.09
N ASP A 381 36.75 21.83 0.56
CA ASP A 381 37.24 21.03 1.70
C ASP A 381 36.85 19.56 1.56
N ALA A 382 37.86 18.75 1.78
CA ALA A 382 37.91 17.31 1.61
C ALA A 382 37.36 16.60 2.83
N VAL A 383 36.60 15.53 2.61
CA VAL A 383 36.17 14.58 3.66
C VAL A 383 37.17 13.42 3.71
N PRO A 384 37.72 13.05 4.88
CA PRO A 384 38.62 11.89 5.02
C PRO A 384 37.82 10.58 5.11
N ARG A 385 38.27 9.59 4.35
CA ARG A 385 37.91 8.17 4.51
C ARG A 385 38.51 7.66 5.83
N GLN A 386 37.69 6.99 6.65
CA GLN A 386 38.16 6.03 7.64
C GLN A 386 37.62 4.64 7.35
N ARG A 387 38.45 3.69 7.64
CA ARG A 387 38.52 2.26 7.33
C ARG A 387 37.31 1.46 7.83
#